data_7d00487db8d37a8eba74aa2f43a9860c
#
_entry.id   7d00487db8d37a8eba74aa2f43a9860c
#
_cell.length_a   1.000
_cell.length_b   1.000
_cell.length_c   1.000
_cell.angle_alpha   90.00
_cell.angle_beta   90.00
_cell.angle_gamma   90.00
#
_symmetry.space_group_name_H-M   'P 1'
#
loop_
_entity.id
_entity.type
_entity.pdbx_description
1 polymer ?
#
loop_
_entity_poly.entity_id
_entity_poly.type
_entity_poly.pdbx_seq_one_letter_code
_entity_poly.pdbx_strand_id
1 'polypeptide(L)'
;IVGGHNNSLTLNASGSFIGGGLGNTSNSPGIFLGGGNQNEVVADNGSLVGGARNCVSASLGFVGGGQENLVKGAWGVVAGGCGNSTRVVAVLLLLVVVRAVLVVIIQQLLVVV
;
A
#
# COMPACT_ATOMS: atom_id res chain seq x y z
N ILE A 1 -12.46 9.24 -10.64
CA ILE A 1 -12.12 8.04 -11.44
C ILE A 1 -11.95 8.45 -12.87
N VAL A 2 -10.82 8.10 -13.50
CA VAL A 2 -10.56 8.46 -14.91
C VAL A 2 -11.06 7.37 -15.87
N GLY A 3 -10.97 6.09 -15.50
CA GLY A 3 -11.42 5.00 -16.38
C GLY A 3 -11.37 3.62 -15.73
N GLY A 4 -11.25 2.59 -16.55
CA GLY A 4 -11.17 1.21 -16.09
C GLY A 4 -12.54 0.57 -15.85
N HIS A 5 -12.57 -0.49 -15.04
CA HIS A 5 -13.77 -1.29 -14.79
C HIS A 5 -13.94 -1.59 -13.30
N ASN A 6 -15.15 -1.45 -12.78
CA ASN A 6 -15.48 -1.72 -11.38
C ASN A 6 -14.65 -0.96 -10.34
N ASN A 7 -14.10 0.21 -10.68
CA ASN A 7 -13.44 1.06 -9.70
C ASN A 7 -14.48 1.86 -8.91
N SER A 8 -14.31 2.01 -7.59
CA SER A 8 -15.28 2.66 -6.72
C SER A 8 -14.67 3.71 -5.80
N LEU A 9 -15.25 4.91 -5.83
CA LEU A 9 -15.06 5.96 -4.83
C LEU A 9 -16.38 6.14 -4.09
N THR A 10 -16.38 5.99 -2.77
CA THR A 10 -17.58 6.19 -1.97
C THR A 10 -17.80 7.67 -1.65
N LEU A 11 -18.94 7.99 -1.02
CA LEU A 11 -19.32 9.37 -0.65
C LEU A 11 -18.32 10.07 0.28
N ASN A 12 -17.54 9.32 1.03
CA ASN A 12 -16.53 9.88 1.95
C ASN A 12 -15.18 10.17 1.27
N ALA A 13 -15.00 9.82 0.01
CA ALA A 13 -13.74 9.95 -0.73
C ALA A 13 -13.52 11.34 -1.34
N SER A 14 -13.84 12.41 -0.61
CA SER A 14 -13.63 13.79 -1.07
C SER A 14 -12.17 14.08 -1.39
N GLY A 15 -11.89 14.70 -2.52
CA GLY A 15 -10.53 15.00 -2.96
C GLY A 15 -9.69 13.78 -3.37
N SER A 16 -10.33 12.62 -3.59
CA SER A 16 -9.64 11.39 -3.93
C SER A 16 -9.59 11.12 -5.43
N PHE A 17 -8.58 10.36 -5.83
CA PHE A 17 -8.31 10.04 -7.23
C PHE A 17 -8.09 8.53 -7.42
N ILE A 18 -8.77 7.95 -8.42
CA ILE A 18 -8.43 6.64 -8.98
C ILE A 18 -8.15 6.82 -10.47
N GLY A 19 -6.93 6.49 -10.91
CA GLY A 19 -6.52 6.65 -12.30
C GLY A 19 -7.17 5.67 -13.27
N GLY A 20 -7.52 4.48 -12.79
CA GLY A 20 -8.16 3.46 -13.61
C GLY A 20 -7.91 2.04 -13.10
N GLY A 21 -7.84 1.07 -14.00
CA GLY A 21 -7.61 -0.33 -13.65
C GLY A 21 -8.90 -1.11 -13.39
N LEU A 22 -8.80 -2.17 -12.61
CA LEU A 22 -9.90 -3.10 -12.36
C LEU A 22 -10.16 -3.28 -10.85
N GLY A 23 -11.38 -3.00 -10.42
CA GLY A 23 -11.85 -3.32 -9.07
C GLY A 23 -11.12 -2.59 -7.95
N ASN A 24 -10.55 -1.41 -8.21
CA ASN A 24 -9.87 -0.62 -7.19
C ASN A 24 -10.89 0.17 -6.37
N THR A 25 -10.70 0.25 -5.05
CA THR A 25 -11.66 0.89 -4.15
C THR A 25 -11.02 1.90 -3.20
N SER A 26 -11.79 2.96 -2.89
CA SER A 26 -11.41 3.93 -1.88
C SER A 26 -12.65 4.49 -1.19
N ASN A 27 -12.59 4.65 0.14
CA ASN A 27 -13.71 5.15 0.94
C ASN A 27 -13.32 6.27 1.91
N SER A 28 -12.12 6.82 1.81
CA SER A 28 -11.63 7.90 2.68
C SER A 28 -11.16 9.11 1.87
N PRO A 29 -11.06 10.29 2.47
CA PRO A 29 -10.68 11.51 1.76
C PRO A 29 -9.18 11.59 1.44
N GLY A 30 -8.86 12.38 0.40
CA GLY A 30 -7.50 12.74 0.06
C GLY A 30 -6.64 11.59 -0.49
N ILE A 31 -7.24 10.57 -1.03
CA ILE A 31 -6.55 9.36 -1.47
C ILE A 31 -6.01 9.52 -2.90
N PHE A 32 -4.82 8.99 -3.12
CA PHE A 32 -4.29 8.75 -4.45
C PHE A 32 -4.18 7.23 -4.70
N LEU A 33 -4.90 6.73 -5.70
CA LEU A 33 -4.79 5.37 -6.21
C LEU A 33 -4.52 5.44 -7.71
N GLY A 34 -3.29 5.18 -8.12
CA GLY A 34 -2.89 5.34 -9.52
C GLY A 34 -3.57 4.35 -10.47
N GLY A 35 -3.86 3.14 -9.99
CA GLY A 35 -4.55 2.12 -10.79
C GLY A 35 -4.20 0.70 -10.36
N GLY A 36 -4.18 -0.22 -11.31
CA GLY A 36 -3.87 -1.63 -11.05
C GLY A 36 -5.11 -2.51 -10.87
N ASN A 37 -5.00 -3.57 -10.09
CA ASN A 37 -6.05 -4.57 -9.95
C ASN A 37 -6.38 -4.85 -8.47
N GLN A 38 -7.63 -4.62 -8.09
CA GLN A 38 -8.15 -4.94 -6.75
C GLN A 38 -7.33 -4.32 -5.61
N ASN A 39 -6.84 -3.10 -5.81
CA ASN A 39 -6.17 -2.34 -4.77
C ASN A 39 -7.18 -1.57 -3.93
N GLU A 40 -6.87 -1.38 -2.65
CA GLU A 40 -7.75 -0.71 -1.70
C GLU A 40 -7.01 0.33 -0.87
N VAL A 41 -7.60 1.53 -0.73
CA VAL A 41 -7.12 2.55 0.19
C VAL A 41 -8.28 3.00 1.07
N VAL A 42 -8.23 2.67 2.36
CA VAL A 42 -9.33 2.90 3.31
C VAL A 42 -8.97 3.87 4.44
N ALA A 43 -7.84 4.53 4.35
CA ALA A 43 -7.41 5.49 5.37
C ALA A 43 -7.05 6.83 4.75
N ASP A 44 -7.30 7.92 5.48
CA ASP A 44 -7.16 9.29 5.04
C ASP A 44 -5.76 9.61 4.51
N ASN A 45 -5.70 10.28 3.36
CA ASN A 45 -4.46 10.70 2.71
C ASN A 45 -3.49 9.54 2.40
N GLY A 46 -4.02 8.33 2.24
CA GLY A 46 -3.24 7.18 1.79
C GLY A 46 -2.90 7.27 0.31
N SER A 47 -1.77 6.69 -0.08
CA SER A 47 -1.32 6.67 -1.47
C SER A 47 -0.93 5.26 -1.90
N LEU A 48 -1.44 4.84 -3.05
CA LEU A 48 -1.14 3.55 -3.66
C LEU A 48 -0.94 3.75 -5.15
N VAL A 49 0.27 3.52 -5.65
CA VAL A 49 0.58 3.84 -7.06
C VAL A 49 -0.02 2.80 -8.00
N GLY A 50 0.09 1.52 -7.68
CA GLY A 50 -0.45 0.48 -8.54
C GLY A 50 -0.19 -0.94 -8.04
N GLY A 51 -0.16 -1.91 -8.95
CA GLY A 51 0.03 -3.31 -8.62
C GLY A 51 -1.27 -4.07 -8.43
N ALA A 52 -1.26 -5.14 -7.63
CA ALA A 52 -2.42 -6.00 -7.45
C ALA A 52 -2.66 -6.36 -5.97
N ARG A 53 -3.89 -6.26 -5.52
CA ARG A 53 -4.33 -6.64 -4.17
C ARG A 53 -3.51 -6.01 -3.04
N ASN A 54 -3.04 -4.78 -3.25
CA ASN A 54 -2.40 -4.01 -2.20
C ASN A 54 -3.44 -3.25 -1.39
N CYS A 55 -3.18 -3.05 -0.09
CA CYS A 55 -4.08 -2.31 0.79
C CYS A 55 -3.32 -1.29 1.65
N VAL A 56 -3.83 -0.05 1.66
CA VAL A 56 -3.39 0.99 2.61
C VAL A 56 -4.53 1.22 3.59
N SER A 57 -4.38 0.71 4.81
CA SER A 57 -5.39 0.81 5.87
C SER A 57 -4.98 1.74 7.02
N ALA A 58 -3.89 2.47 6.88
CA ALA A 58 -3.46 3.45 7.86
C ALA A 58 -3.19 4.81 7.22
N SER A 59 -3.52 5.88 7.94
CA SER A 59 -3.40 7.27 7.46
C SER A 59 -1.98 7.60 7.05
N LEU A 60 -1.85 8.35 5.94
CA LEU A 60 -0.56 8.76 5.37
C LEU A 60 0.33 7.56 4.98
N GLY A 61 -0.27 6.38 4.79
CA GLY A 61 0.44 5.20 4.31
C GLY A 61 0.72 5.27 2.81
N PHE A 62 1.78 4.60 2.39
CA PHE A 62 2.21 4.57 0.99
C PHE A 62 2.54 3.15 0.54
N VAL A 63 2.04 2.76 -0.62
CA VAL A 63 2.47 1.56 -1.36
C VAL A 63 2.87 1.96 -2.77
N GLY A 64 4.12 1.70 -3.14
CA GLY A 64 4.63 1.99 -4.48
C GLY A 64 4.15 1.03 -5.55
N GLY A 65 3.85 -0.22 -5.18
CA GLY A 65 3.37 -1.23 -6.11
C GLY A 65 3.56 -2.65 -5.60
N GLY A 66 3.65 -3.59 -6.51
CA GLY A 66 3.81 -4.99 -6.17
C GLY A 66 2.48 -5.71 -5.95
N GLN A 67 2.49 -6.75 -5.12
CA GLN A 67 1.34 -7.61 -4.92
C GLN A 67 1.12 -7.95 -3.44
N GLU A 68 -0.13 -7.87 -3.00
CA GLU A 68 -0.52 -8.29 -1.64
C GLU A 68 0.25 -7.59 -0.52
N ASN A 69 0.64 -6.34 -0.73
CA ASN A 69 1.28 -5.54 0.30
C ASN A 69 0.23 -4.82 1.14
N LEU A 70 0.50 -4.69 2.45
CA LEU A 70 -0.44 -4.12 3.41
C LEU A 70 0.23 -3.11 4.32
N VAL A 71 -0.24 -1.87 4.29
CA VAL A 71 0.18 -0.82 5.24
C VAL A 71 -0.87 -0.69 6.33
N LYS A 72 -0.54 -1.10 7.56
CA LYS A 72 -1.37 -0.99 8.77
C LYS A 72 -0.89 0.07 9.76
N GLY A 73 0.36 0.47 9.69
CA GLY A 73 0.90 1.53 10.55
C GLY A 73 0.82 2.88 9.87
N ALA A 74 0.40 3.94 10.59
CA ALA A 74 0.43 5.30 10.09
C ALA A 74 1.84 5.69 9.64
N TRP A 75 1.94 6.47 8.54
CA TRP A 75 3.20 6.80 7.85
C TRP A 75 4.00 5.59 7.36
N GLY A 76 3.42 4.40 7.36
CA GLY A 76 4.07 3.20 6.82
C GLY A 76 4.33 3.29 5.32
N VAL A 77 5.48 2.80 4.88
CA VAL A 77 5.87 2.79 3.47
C VAL A 77 6.25 1.38 3.04
N VAL A 78 5.62 0.91 1.96
CA VAL A 78 6.05 -0.27 1.22
C VAL A 78 6.38 0.18 -0.20
N ALA A 79 7.66 0.17 -0.57
CA ALA A 79 8.07 0.58 -1.91
C ALA A 79 7.61 -0.39 -2.99
N GLY A 80 7.58 -1.68 -2.67
CA GLY A 80 7.13 -2.72 -3.61
C GLY A 80 7.33 -4.12 -3.05
N GLY A 81 7.33 -5.10 -3.92
CA GLY A 81 7.51 -6.49 -3.55
C GLY A 81 6.19 -7.25 -3.38
N CYS A 82 6.23 -8.39 -2.69
CA CYS A 82 5.08 -9.25 -2.51
C CYS A 82 4.88 -9.64 -1.03
N GLY A 83 3.66 -9.48 -0.54
CA GLY A 83 3.28 -9.93 0.79
C GLY A 83 3.94 -9.17 1.94
N ASN A 84 4.37 -7.92 1.73
CA ASN A 84 4.95 -7.11 2.80
C ASN A 84 3.86 -6.46 3.65
N SER A 85 4.11 -6.33 4.97
CA SER A 85 3.17 -5.70 5.89
C SER A 85 3.88 -4.80 6.90
N THR A 86 3.39 -3.56 7.03
CA THR A 86 3.84 -2.64 8.09
C THR A 86 2.79 -2.62 9.20
N ARG A 87 3.20 -2.79 10.46
CA ARG A 87 2.28 -2.87 11.61
C ARG A 87 2.47 -1.78 12.66
N VAL A 88 3.56 -1.03 12.58
CA VAL A 88 3.95 -0.09 13.65
C VAL A 88 3.93 1.33 13.11
N VAL A 89 3.53 2.29 13.96
CA VAL A 89 3.73 3.73 13.74
C VAL A 89 5.24 4.00 13.77
N ALA A 90 5.90 3.76 12.67
CA ALA A 90 7.31 4.08 12.49
C ALA A 90 7.58 4.29 11.02
N VAL A 91 8.48 5.22 10.71
CA VAL A 91 9.01 5.37 9.36
C VAL A 91 9.87 4.13 9.07
N LEU A 92 9.22 3.08 8.58
CA LEU A 92 9.93 1.89 8.13
C LEU A 92 10.08 1.98 6.62
N LEU A 93 11.26 2.34 6.16
CA LEU A 93 11.62 2.26 4.75
C LEU A 93 11.84 0.79 4.40
N LEU A 94 10.79 0.10 3.96
CA LEU A 94 10.94 -1.23 3.36
C LEU A 94 11.35 -1.03 1.90
N LEU A 95 12.64 -1.01 1.67
CA LEU A 95 13.21 -1.20 0.34
C LEU A 95 12.79 -2.57 -0.19
N VAL A 96 12.57 -2.65 -1.52
CA VAL A 96 12.24 -3.86 -2.26
C VAL A 96 13.06 -5.05 -1.76
N VAL A 97 12.54 -5.78 -0.78
CA VAL A 97 13.23 -6.95 -0.24
C VAL A 97 12.32 -8.15 -0.40
N VAL A 98 12.82 -9.15 -1.07
CA VAL A 98 12.19 -10.47 -1.04
C VAL A 98 12.21 -10.92 0.43
N ARG A 99 11.05 -11.25 0.97
CA ARG A 99 10.86 -11.64 2.38
C ARG A 99 11.93 -12.61 2.92
N ALA A 100 12.40 -13.53 2.08
CA ALA A 100 13.47 -14.46 2.39
C ALA A 100 14.83 -13.79 2.67
N VAL A 101 15.17 -12.72 1.96
CA VAL A 101 16.43 -11.98 2.15
C VAL A 101 16.43 -11.22 3.47
N LEU A 102 15.30 -10.62 3.85
CA LEU A 102 15.17 -9.91 5.12
C LEU A 102 15.36 -10.87 6.32
N VAL A 103 14.77 -12.06 6.27
CA VAL A 103 14.95 -13.09 7.31
C VAL A 103 16.40 -13.51 7.44
N VAL A 104 17.12 -13.69 6.34
CA VAL A 104 18.55 -14.05 6.34
C VAL A 104 19.40 -12.93 6.96
N ILE A 105 19.13 -11.66 6.63
CA ILE A 105 19.85 -10.51 7.22
C ILE A 105 19.63 -10.44 8.73
N ILE A 106 18.40 -10.59 9.21
CA ILE A 106 18.07 -10.59 10.65
C ILE A 106 18.77 -11.73 11.36
N GLN A 107 18.80 -12.95 10.81
CA GLN A 107 19.50 -14.08 11.39
C GLN A 107 21.02 -13.86 11.48
N GLN A 108 21.64 -13.25 10.47
CA GLN A 108 23.05 -12.89 10.50
C GLN A 108 23.38 -11.85 11.57
N LEU A 109 22.51 -10.84 11.76
CA LEU A 109 22.66 -9.84 12.82
C LEU A 109 22.55 -10.46 14.22
N LEU A 110 21.69 -11.45 14.43
CA LEU A 110 21.56 -12.17 15.70
C LEU A 110 22.77 -13.05 16.03
N VAL A 111 23.49 -13.54 15.03
CA VAL A 111 24.71 -14.36 15.22
C VAL A 111 25.92 -13.51 15.61
N VAL A 112 25.95 -12.22 15.26
CA VAL A 112 27.06 -11.29 15.60
C VAL A 112 26.95 -10.74 17.03
N VAL A 113 25.79 -10.84 17.65
CA VAL A 113 25.54 -10.42 19.03
C VAL A 113 25.75 -11.60 19.97
#